data_ba53f02486444e7387eaeff79302021e
#
_entry.id   ba53f02486444e7387eaeff79302021e
#
_cell.length_a   1.000
_cell.length_b   1.000
_cell.length_c   1.000
_cell.angle_alpha   90.00
_cell.angle_beta   90.00
_cell.angle_gamma   90.00
#
_symmetry.space_group_name_H-M   'P 1'
#
loop_
_entity.id
_entity.type
_entity.pdbx_description
1 polymer ?
#
loop_
_entity_poly.entity_id
_entity_poly.type
_entity_poly.pdbx_seq_one_letter_code
_entity_poly.pdbx_strand_id
1 'polypeptide(L)'
;MSRTRRFSVVLNRAIHVYIASVSEILAINEIYISLQGESTFAGVPCIFIRLTACDLRCSYCDTAYAFTEGKKATLENMLARVQELAKPFAGHKSTVSARLPLVELTGGEPLLQRNTLPLMRALCDDGFTVLIETSGAHDISKIDPRVHRIMDLKCPSSGEVGRNLFSNIPHLKATDEIKFVIGTAEDYAWAKEQISKYQLAAICPLLFSWVHPLAAEQQSPVLNKVPAGQTPITRRDLAERIIADALPVRFQIQQHKIIWPVEQRGV
;
A
#
# COMPACT_ATOMS: atom_id res chain seq x y z
N MET A 1 -17.25 -67.30 10.92
CA MET A 1 -16.29 -66.44 11.64
C MET A 1 -15.45 -65.72 10.62
N SER A 2 -15.81 -64.49 10.24
CA SER A 2 -15.06 -63.67 9.30
C SER A 2 -14.73 -62.35 10.01
N ARG A 3 -13.42 -62.10 10.22
CA ARG A 3 -12.92 -60.87 10.84
C ARG A 3 -12.70 -59.83 9.73
N THR A 4 -13.51 -58.82 9.70
CA THR A 4 -13.35 -57.63 8.88
C THR A 4 -12.28 -56.72 9.52
N ARG A 5 -11.13 -56.52 8.86
CA ARG A 5 -10.13 -55.56 9.23
C ARG A 5 -10.56 -54.19 8.69
N ARG A 6 -10.74 -53.22 9.57
CA ARG A 6 -10.86 -51.80 9.23
C ARG A 6 -9.49 -51.28 8.92
N PHE A 7 -9.31 -50.79 7.69
CA PHE A 7 -8.14 -49.95 7.30
C PHE A 7 -8.43 -48.50 7.70
N SER A 8 -7.66 -48.00 8.65
CA SER A 8 -7.59 -46.55 8.93
C SER A 8 -6.77 -45.90 7.85
N VAL A 9 -7.40 -45.03 7.06
CA VAL A 9 -6.72 -44.16 6.14
C VAL A 9 -6.14 -42.97 6.94
N VAL A 10 -4.84 -43.00 7.19
CA VAL A 10 -4.10 -41.86 7.72
C VAL A 10 -3.93 -40.87 6.59
N LEU A 11 -4.63 -39.75 6.67
CA LEU A 11 -4.46 -38.62 5.73
C LEU A 11 -3.10 -38.00 5.97
N ASN A 12 -2.12 -38.34 5.15
CA ASN A 12 -0.81 -37.69 5.08
C ASN A 12 -1.01 -36.30 4.50
N ARG A 13 -1.06 -35.27 5.35
CA ARG A 13 -0.89 -33.87 4.93
C ARG A 13 0.56 -33.75 4.40
N ALA A 14 0.70 -33.78 3.09
CA ALA A 14 1.96 -33.41 2.43
C ALA A 14 2.26 -31.95 2.78
N ILE A 15 3.18 -31.73 3.70
CA ILE A 15 3.82 -30.46 3.92
C ILE A 15 4.62 -30.20 2.64
N HIS A 16 4.15 -29.30 1.79
CA HIS A 16 4.93 -28.76 0.69
C HIS A 16 6.05 -27.93 1.33
N VAL A 17 7.19 -28.55 1.54
CA VAL A 17 8.43 -27.82 1.83
C VAL A 17 8.80 -27.12 0.51
N TYR A 18 8.46 -25.84 0.41
CA TYR A 18 9.00 -24.98 -0.63
C TYR A 18 10.50 -24.85 -0.36
N ILE A 19 11.30 -25.51 -1.17
CA ILE A 19 12.75 -25.28 -1.20
C ILE A 19 12.94 -23.89 -1.78
N ALA A 20 13.11 -22.89 -0.90
CA ALA A 20 13.43 -21.52 -1.29
C ALA A 20 14.73 -21.56 -2.10
N SER A 21 14.68 -21.26 -3.39
CA SER A 21 15.87 -21.00 -4.17
C SER A 21 16.57 -19.76 -3.62
N VAL A 22 17.89 -19.68 -3.73
CA VAL A 22 18.75 -18.57 -3.27
C VAL A 22 18.32 -17.18 -3.82
N SER A 23 17.32 -17.14 -4.71
CA SER A 23 16.81 -15.94 -5.39
C SER A 23 15.62 -15.25 -4.69
N GLU A 24 15.04 -15.83 -3.65
CA GLU A 24 13.82 -15.29 -3.01
C GLU A 24 14.13 -14.37 -1.81
N ILE A 25 14.93 -13.34 -2.08
CA ILE A 25 15.33 -12.34 -1.08
C ILE A 25 14.72 -11.00 -1.43
N LEU A 26 14.25 -10.27 -0.41
CA LEU A 26 13.81 -8.88 -0.48
C LEU A 26 14.64 -8.02 0.49
N ALA A 27 14.83 -6.76 0.12
CA ALA A 27 15.35 -5.74 1.02
C ALA A 27 14.17 -5.10 1.76
N ILE A 28 14.05 -5.33 3.05
CA ILE A 28 13.01 -4.79 3.91
C ILE A 28 13.56 -3.73 4.84
N ASN A 29 12.78 -2.68 5.06
CA ASN A 29 13.06 -1.66 6.07
C ASN A 29 12.51 -2.10 7.43
N GLU A 30 11.20 -2.40 7.49
CA GLU A 30 10.52 -2.78 8.72
C GLU A 30 9.31 -3.69 8.45
N ILE A 31 8.94 -4.52 9.44
CA ILE A 31 7.68 -5.26 9.50
C ILE A 31 7.06 -5.02 10.88
N TYR A 32 5.90 -4.39 10.92
CA TYR A 32 5.22 -4.01 12.16
C TYR A 32 3.71 -4.11 12.03
N ILE A 33 2.98 -4.04 13.14
CA ILE A 33 1.52 -4.00 13.17
C ILE A 33 1.06 -2.64 13.67
N SER A 34 0.07 -2.07 12.99
CA SER A 34 -0.57 -0.82 13.35
C SER A 34 -2.02 -0.80 12.84
N LEU A 35 -2.62 0.38 12.76
CA LEU A 35 -3.88 0.61 12.05
C LEU A 35 -3.58 1.09 10.62
N GLN A 36 -4.35 0.60 9.64
CA GLN A 36 -4.33 1.21 8.32
C GLN A 36 -4.82 2.66 8.45
N GLY A 37 -3.96 3.61 8.12
CA GLY A 37 -4.21 5.04 8.36
C GLY A 37 -4.88 5.76 7.20
N GLU A 38 -5.00 5.10 6.05
CA GLU A 38 -5.52 5.63 4.78
C GLU A 38 -6.43 4.59 4.12
N SER A 39 -6.73 4.72 2.82
CA SER A 39 -7.53 3.77 2.03
C SER A 39 -8.98 3.59 2.50
N THR A 40 -9.71 2.73 1.84
CA THR A 40 -11.06 2.31 2.28
C THR A 40 -11.02 1.38 3.49
N PHE A 41 -9.85 0.93 3.90
CA PHE A 41 -9.60 0.11 5.09
C PHE A 41 -9.12 0.92 6.30
N ALA A 42 -9.18 2.23 6.26
CA ALA A 42 -8.74 3.10 7.35
C ALA A 42 -9.35 2.70 8.71
N GLY A 43 -8.51 2.59 9.75
CA GLY A 43 -8.88 2.16 11.09
C GLY A 43 -8.84 0.65 11.35
N VAL A 44 -8.56 -0.17 10.33
CA VAL A 44 -8.47 -1.63 10.47
C VAL A 44 -7.04 -2.04 10.88
N PRO A 45 -6.88 -3.00 11.83
CA PRO A 45 -5.56 -3.55 12.15
C PRO A 45 -4.85 -4.11 10.92
N CYS A 46 -3.62 -3.69 10.69
CA CYS A 46 -2.83 -4.02 9.52
C CYS A 46 -1.37 -4.31 9.87
N ILE A 47 -0.81 -5.35 9.28
CA ILE A 47 0.63 -5.62 9.30
C ILE A 47 1.23 -4.94 8.07
N PHE A 48 2.14 -4.00 8.31
CA PHE A 48 2.87 -3.33 7.25
C PHE A 48 4.20 -4.02 6.98
N ILE A 49 4.46 -4.30 5.71
CA ILE A 49 5.76 -4.74 5.20
C ILE A 49 6.33 -3.58 4.39
N ARG A 50 7.21 -2.80 5.00
CA ARG A 50 7.88 -1.68 4.33
C ARG A 50 9.14 -2.15 3.64
N LEU A 51 9.13 -2.11 2.32
CA LEU A 51 10.27 -2.46 1.48
C LEU A 51 11.23 -1.27 1.31
N THR A 52 12.48 -1.57 1.03
CA THR A 52 13.53 -0.58 0.80
C THR A 52 13.67 -0.27 -0.69
N ALA A 53 14.14 0.93 -1.00
CA ALA A 53 14.35 1.56 -2.29
C ALA A 53 13.09 2.15 -2.93
N CYS A 54 13.29 3.30 -3.54
CA CYS A 54 12.32 3.99 -4.39
C CYS A 54 13.09 4.71 -5.49
N ASP A 55 12.54 4.72 -6.69
CA ASP A 55 13.11 5.47 -7.83
C ASP A 55 12.45 6.84 -8.05
N LEU A 56 11.50 7.21 -7.16
CA LEU A 56 10.88 8.53 -7.09
C LEU A 56 11.47 9.35 -5.93
N ARG A 57 11.33 10.68 -6.03
CA ARG A 57 11.79 11.64 -5.01
C ARG A 57 10.72 12.68 -4.70
N CYS A 58 9.50 12.23 -4.47
CA CYS A 58 8.35 13.10 -4.21
C CYS A 58 8.67 14.16 -3.15
N SER A 59 8.25 15.40 -3.38
CA SER A 59 8.53 16.55 -2.52
C SER A 59 8.02 16.39 -1.07
N TYR A 60 6.97 15.60 -0.88
CA TYR A 60 6.29 15.36 0.38
C TYR A 60 6.56 13.97 0.96
N CYS A 61 7.60 13.26 0.50
CA CYS A 61 7.88 11.90 0.97
C CYS A 61 8.32 11.91 2.45
N ASP A 62 7.48 11.35 3.31
CA ASP A 62 7.72 11.23 4.75
C ASP A 62 8.51 9.99 5.16
N THR A 63 8.79 9.12 4.20
CA THR A 63 9.49 7.84 4.39
C THR A 63 10.81 7.77 3.63
N ALA A 64 11.50 8.91 3.47
CA ALA A 64 12.79 8.97 2.76
C ALA A 64 13.86 8.03 3.36
N TYR A 65 13.77 7.70 4.65
CA TYR A 65 14.62 6.70 5.29
C TYR A 65 14.53 5.31 4.64
N ALA A 66 13.38 4.96 4.05
CA ALA A 66 13.20 3.70 3.35
C ALA A 66 13.94 3.63 1.99
N PHE A 67 14.57 4.72 1.53
CA PHE A 67 15.36 4.67 0.29
C PHE A 67 16.61 3.80 0.43
N THR A 68 17.23 3.79 1.60
CA THR A 68 18.54 3.14 1.83
C THR A 68 18.62 2.26 3.06
N GLU A 69 17.80 2.52 4.07
CA GLU A 69 17.83 1.77 5.33
C GLU A 69 17.11 0.42 5.14
N GLY A 70 17.84 -0.64 4.82
CA GLY A 70 17.20 -1.94 4.60
C GLY A 70 18.09 -3.14 4.93
N LYS A 71 17.43 -4.24 5.26
CA LYS A 71 18.07 -5.54 5.53
C LYS A 71 17.50 -6.58 4.57
N LYS A 72 18.37 -7.50 4.11
CA LYS A 72 17.94 -8.64 3.30
C LYS A 72 17.20 -9.66 4.16
N ALA A 73 16.03 -10.09 3.71
CA ALA A 73 15.24 -11.16 4.32
C ALA A 73 14.72 -12.12 3.25
N THR A 74 14.61 -13.40 3.59
CA THR A 74 13.97 -14.40 2.73
C THR A 74 12.45 -14.28 2.84
N LEU A 75 11.72 -14.72 1.81
CA LEU A 75 10.25 -14.78 1.84
C LEU A 75 9.77 -15.59 3.06
N GLU A 76 10.42 -16.72 3.33
CA GLU A 76 10.10 -17.57 4.48
C GLU A 76 10.15 -16.81 5.80
N ASN A 77 11.23 -16.06 6.05
CA ASN A 77 11.39 -15.27 7.27
C ASN A 77 10.32 -14.16 7.37
N MET A 78 9.96 -13.55 6.24
CA MET A 78 8.93 -12.52 6.20
C MET A 78 7.55 -13.10 6.50
N LEU A 79 7.19 -14.24 5.87
CA LEU A 79 5.94 -14.96 6.13
C LEU A 79 5.86 -15.40 7.60
N ALA A 80 6.93 -15.97 8.15
CA ALA A 80 7.00 -16.36 9.56
C ALA A 80 6.75 -15.15 10.50
N ARG A 81 7.36 -14.00 10.19
CA ARG A 81 7.14 -12.77 10.97
C ARG A 81 5.70 -12.26 10.88
N VAL A 82 5.09 -12.28 9.71
CA VAL A 82 3.67 -11.93 9.52
C VAL A 82 2.77 -12.86 10.32
N GLN A 83 2.99 -14.17 10.27
CA GLN A 83 2.22 -15.15 11.05
C GLN A 83 2.37 -14.91 12.56
N GLU A 84 3.56 -14.58 13.04
CA GLU A 84 3.80 -14.25 14.44
C GLU A 84 2.95 -13.04 14.88
N LEU A 85 3.00 -11.94 14.11
CA LEU A 85 2.24 -10.72 14.39
C LEU A 85 0.73 -10.93 14.30
N ALA A 86 0.28 -11.89 13.48
CA ALA A 86 -1.13 -12.20 13.31
C ALA A 86 -1.70 -13.11 14.43
N LYS A 87 -0.85 -13.79 15.24
CA LYS A 87 -1.31 -14.73 16.29
C LYS A 87 -2.38 -14.16 17.23
N PRO A 88 -2.28 -12.92 17.74
CA PRO A 88 -3.31 -12.36 18.64
C PRO A 88 -4.69 -12.25 18.01
N PHE A 89 -4.79 -12.25 16.68
CA PHE A 89 -6.04 -12.11 15.94
C PHE A 89 -6.64 -13.46 15.53
N ALA A 90 -6.00 -14.57 15.86
CA ALA A 90 -6.47 -15.90 15.47
C ALA A 90 -7.90 -16.17 15.99
N GLY A 91 -8.78 -16.60 15.07
CA GLY A 91 -10.18 -16.91 15.40
C GLY A 91 -11.12 -15.70 15.49
N HIS A 92 -10.63 -14.47 15.40
CA HIS A 92 -11.48 -13.29 15.36
C HIS A 92 -12.17 -13.17 13.99
N LYS A 93 -13.49 -12.93 14.01
CA LYS A 93 -14.27 -12.64 12.81
C LYS A 93 -14.28 -11.15 12.53
N SER A 94 -14.25 -10.78 11.26
CA SER A 94 -14.37 -9.39 10.80
C SER A 94 -15.41 -9.27 9.71
N THR A 95 -16.09 -8.13 9.65
CA THR A 95 -17.01 -7.79 8.55
C THR A 95 -16.30 -7.08 7.40
N VAL A 96 -15.08 -6.60 7.62
CA VAL A 96 -14.30 -5.83 6.64
C VAL A 96 -13.23 -6.66 5.93
N SER A 97 -12.90 -7.85 6.48
CA SER A 97 -11.87 -8.74 5.94
C SER A 97 -12.14 -10.17 6.35
N ALA A 98 -11.83 -11.12 5.47
CA ALA A 98 -11.95 -12.55 5.76
C ALA A 98 -11.03 -12.99 6.92
N ARG A 99 -9.89 -12.31 7.11
CA ARG A 99 -8.91 -12.56 8.16
C ARG A 99 -8.30 -11.23 8.63
N LEU A 100 -8.17 -11.07 9.94
CA LEU A 100 -7.41 -9.99 10.57
C LEU A 100 -6.05 -10.53 11.07
N PRO A 101 -5.04 -9.64 11.14
CA PRO A 101 -5.01 -8.30 10.56
C PRO A 101 -4.90 -8.35 9.04
N LEU A 102 -5.10 -7.21 8.36
CA LEU A 102 -4.71 -7.03 6.96
C LEU A 102 -3.20 -7.15 6.84
N VAL A 103 -2.70 -7.35 5.62
CA VAL A 103 -1.26 -7.25 5.33
C VAL A 103 -1.08 -6.27 4.18
N GLU A 104 -0.27 -5.23 4.38
CA GLU A 104 0.02 -4.24 3.36
C GLU A 104 1.50 -4.19 3.02
N LEU A 105 1.79 -4.31 1.73
CA LEU A 105 3.11 -4.05 1.19
C LEU A 105 3.20 -2.58 0.79
N THR A 106 4.17 -1.89 1.36
CA THR A 106 4.44 -0.47 1.14
C THR A 106 5.95 -0.21 1.18
N GLY A 107 6.37 1.00 1.36
CA GLY A 107 7.78 1.29 1.62
C GLY A 107 8.28 2.44 0.79
N GLY A 108 9.39 2.25 0.04
CA GLY A 108 9.72 3.05 -1.10
C GLY A 108 8.77 2.74 -2.26
N GLU A 109 9.22 1.95 -3.23
CA GLU A 109 8.33 1.39 -4.26
C GLU A 109 8.41 -0.14 -4.25
N PRO A 110 7.36 -0.83 -3.80
CA PRO A 110 7.40 -2.29 -3.68
C PRO A 110 7.68 -3.02 -5.00
N LEU A 111 7.21 -2.50 -6.13
CA LEU A 111 7.33 -3.16 -7.43
C LEU A 111 8.74 -3.07 -8.04
N LEU A 112 9.66 -2.31 -7.46
CA LEU A 112 11.09 -2.36 -7.82
C LEU A 112 11.71 -3.72 -7.51
N GLN A 113 11.20 -4.45 -6.55
CA GLN A 113 11.73 -5.72 -6.12
C GLN A 113 10.87 -6.87 -6.68
N ARG A 114 11.41 -7.66 -7.61
CA ARG A 114 10.67 -8.74 -8.31
C ARG A 114 10.01 -9.74 -7.37
N ASN A 115 10.64 -10.00 -6.21
CA ASN A 115 10.14 -10.98 -5.25
C ASN A 115 8.95 -10.46 -4.42
N THR A 116 8.52 -9.22 -4.60
CA THR A 116 7.25 -8.70 -4.05
C THR A 116 6.05 -9.47 -4.61
N LEU A 117 6.07 -9.84 -5.88
CA LEU A 117 4.97 -10.58 -6.51
C LEU A 117 4.75 -11.97 -5.87
N PRO A 118 5.77 -12.85 -5.73
CA PRO A 118 5.60 -14.13 -5.03
C PRO A 118 5.26 -13.96 -3.55
N LEU A 119 5.77 -12.92 -2.87
CA LEU A 119 5.41 -12.64 -1.47
C LEU A 119 3.90 -12.35 -1.33
N MET A 120 3.35 -11.45 -2.15
CA MET A 120 1.92 -11.15 -2.15
C MET A 120 1.07 -12.40 -2.41
N ARG A 121 1.48 -13.23 -3.37
CA ARG A 121 0.77 -14.50 -3.67
C ARG A 121 0.76 -15.43 -2.47
N ALA A 122 1.91 -15.65 -1.83
CA ALA A 122 2.02 -16.52 -0.66
C ALA A 122 1.15 -16.01 0.51
N LEU A 123 1.12 -14.69 0.75
CA LEU A 123 0.24 -14.10 1.76
C LEU A 123 -1.25 -14.31 1.44
N CYS A 124 -1.64 -14.18 0.17
CA CYS A 124 -3.01 -14.51 -0.25
C CYS A 124 -3.33 -16.00 -0.10
N ASP A 125 -2.37 -16.89 -0.39
CA ASP A 125 -2.52 -18.35 -0.23
C ASP A 125 -2.67 -18.73 1.25
N ASP A 126 -2.04 -17.98 2.16
CA ASP A 126 -2.21 -18.08 3.61
C ASP A 126 -3.55 -17.49 4.11
N GLY A 127 -4.37 -16.95 3.22
CA GLY A 127 -5.72 -16.44 3.49
C GLY A 127 -5.76 -15.02 4.05
N PHE A 128 -4.68 -14.24 3.98
CA PHE A 128 -4.71 -12.83 4.33
C PHE A 128 -5.41 -12.00 3.24
N THR A 129 -6.06 -10.91 3.67
CA THR A 129 -6.41 -9.82 2.77
C THR A 129 -5.16 -8.97 2.59
N VAL A 130 -4.63 -8.96 1.37
CA VAL A 130 -3.36 -8.31 1.03
C VAL A 130 -3.60 -7.03 0.26
N LEU A 131 -2.95 -5.96 0.70
CA LEU A 131 -2.94 -4.66 0.05
C LEU A 131 -1.53 -4.35 -0.48
N ILE A 132 -1.46 -3.53 -1.52
CA ILE A 132 -0.21 -2.92 -1.96
C ILE A 132 -0.41 -1.43 -2.24
N GLU A 133 0.40 -0.59 -1.60
CA GLU A 133 0.59 0.80 -2.02
C GLU A 133 1.72 0.89 -3.05
N THR A 134 1.42 1.43 -4.22
CA THR A 134 2.41 1.65 -5.29
C THR A 134 2.29 3.04 -5.89
N SER A 135 3.40 3.58 -6.32
CA SER A 135 3.51 4.92 -6.91
C SER A 135 2.80 5.08 -8.26
N GLY A 136 2.29 3.99 -8.85
CA GLY A 136 1.72 4.02 -10.20
C GLY A 136 2.74 4.18 -11.33
N ALA A 137 4.04 4.23 -11.01
CA ALA A 137 5.12 4.36 -11.99
C ALA A 137 5.61 3.02 -12.56
N HIS A 138 5.13 1.91 -12.04
CA HIS A 138 5.52 0.55 -12.43
C HIS A 138 4.32 -0.26 -12.91
N ASP A 139 4.58 -1.27 -13.76
CA ASP A 139 3.56 -2.17 -14.30
C ASP A 139 2.89 -3.01 -13.19
N ILE A 140 1.57 -2.82 -13.02
CA ILE A 140 0.75 -3.54 -12.05
C ILE A 140 0.07 -4.78 -12.61
N SER A 141 0.21 -5.06 -13.90
CA SER A 141 -0.52 -6.15 -14.60
C SER A 141 -0.22 -7.54 -14.06
N LYS A 142 0.97 -7.73 -13.43
CA LYS A 142 1.45 -9.02 -12.91
C LYS A 142 1.10 -9.26 -11.44
N ILE A 143 0.48 -8.28 -10.77
CA ILE A 143 0.03 -8.43 -9.39
C ILE A 143 -1.09 -9.46 -9.33
N ASP A 144 -1.03 -10.37 -8.35
CA ASP A 144 -2.08 -11.37 -8.11
C ASP A 144 -3.46 -10.68 -8.00
N PRO A 145 -4.49 -11.14 -8.72
CA PRO A 145 -5.80 -10.48 -8.76
C PRO A 145 -6.52 -10.41 -7.40
N ARG A 146 -6.10 -11.22 -6.41
CA ARG A 146 -6.64 -11.17 -5.04
C ARG A 146 -6.14 -9.98 -4.23
N VAL A 147 -5.02 -9.37 -4.64
CA VAL A 147 -4.43 -8.22 -3.96
C VAL A 147 -5.25 -6.96 -4.24
N HIS A 148 -5.53 -6.15 -3.21
CA HIS A 148 -6.09 -4.81 -3.34
C HIS A 148 -4.96 -3.82 -3.65
N ARG A 149 -5.06 -3.14 -4.77
CA ARG A 149 -4.06 -2.16 -5.23
C ARG A 149 -4.50 -0.77 -4.84
N ILE A 150 -3.66 -0.05 -4.13
CA ILE A 150 -3.81 1.37 -3.85
C ILE A 150 -2.77 2.08 -4.73
N MET A 151 -3.20 2.50 -5.92
CA MET A 151 -2.32 3.11 -6.91
C MET A 151 -2.32 4.62 -6.75
N ASP A 152 -1.17 5.19 -6.42
CA ASP A 152 -0.98 6.62 -6.22
C ASP A 152 -0.61 7.30 -7.54
N LEU A 153 -1.55 8.03 -8.13
CA LEU A 153 -1.26 8.91 -9.26
C LEU A 153 -0.61 10.19 -8.78
N LYS A 154 0.68 10.36 -9.10
CA LYS A 154 1.50 11.47 -8.62
C LYS A 154 1.05 12.80 -9.22
N CYS A 155 0.64 13.71 -8.34
CA CYS A 155 0.22 15.06 -8.70
C CYS A 155 1.42 15.98 -8.98
N PRO A 156 1.21 17.15 -9.61
CA PRO A 156 2.29 18.08 -10.00
C PRO A 156 3.21 18.49 -8.84
N SER A 157 2.68 18.73 -7.63
CA SER A 157 3.49 19.17 -6.48
C SER A 157 4.51 18.14 -6.04
N SER A 158 4.30 16.85 -6.36
CA SER A 158 5.26 15.80 -6.07
C SER A 158 6.60 15.97 -6.77
N GLY A 159 6.63 16.66 -7.91
CA GLY A 159 7.77 16.71 -8.83
C GLY A 159 7.95 15.44 -9.66
N GLU A 160 7.02 14.46 -9.54
CA GLU A 160 7.10 13.13 -10.19
C GLU A 160 5.91 12.84 -11.14
N VAL A 161 5.10 13.85 -11.47
CA VAL A 161 3.90 13.70 -12.32
C VAL A 161 4.19 13.02 -13.66
N GLY A 162 5.37 13.22 -14.23
CA GLY A 162 5.79 12.58 -15.49
C GLY A 162 6.09 11.08 -15.38
N ARG A 163 6.09 10.52 -14.16
CA ARG A 163 6.38 9.11 -13.91
C ARG A 163 5.12 8.25 -13.90
N ASN A 164 3.92 8.84 -13.92
CA ASN A 164 2.66 8.10 -13.96
C ASN A 164 2.56 7.20 -15.20
N LEU A 165 2.36 5.91 -14.98
CA LEU A 165 2.16 4.93 -16.05
C LEU A 165 0.65 4.71 -16.27
N PHE A 166 0.05 5.53 -17.12
CA PHE A 166 -1.40 5.50 -17.38
C PHE A 166 -1.88 4.19 -18.04
N SER A 167 -0.97 3.40 -18.63
CA SER A 167 -1.27 2.04 -19.10
C SER A 167 -1.64 1.07 -17.96
N ASN A 168 -1.46 1.45 -16.70
CA ASN A 168 -1.93 0.70 -15.54
C ASN A 168 -3.46 0.76 -15.37
N ILE A 169 -4.12 1.82 -15.84
CA ILE A 169 -5.56 2.04 -15.62
C ILE A 169 -6.43 0.86 -16.07
N PRO A 170 -6.24 0.25 -17.26
CA PRO A 170 -7.03 -0.89 -17.68
C PRO A 170 -6.85 -2.16 -16.82
N HIS A 171 -5.83 -2.21 -15.97
CA HIS A 171 -5.57 -3.34 -15.07
C HIS A 171 -6.20 -3.19 -13.69
N LEU A 172 -6.79 -2.02 -13.39
CA LEU A 172 -7.50 -1.77 -12.14
C LEU A 172 -8.87 -2.45 -12.15
N LYS A 173 -9.32 -2.87 -10.98
CA LYS A 173 -10.62 -3.50 -10.74
C LYS A 173 -11.41 -2.71 -9.69
N ALA A 174 -12.71 -2.96 -9.58
CA ALA A 174 -13.60 -2.22 -8.67
C ALA A 174 -13.20 -2.29 -7.17
N THR A 175 -12.40 -3.27 -6.79
CA THR A 175 -11.87 -3.43 -5.42
C THR A 175 -10.53 -2.73 -5.23
N ASP A 176 -9.90 -2.19 -6.26
CA ASP A 176 -8.68 -1.39 -6.15
C ASP A 176 -9.03 0.06 -5.81
N GLU A 177 -8.03 0.89 -5.61
CA GLU A 177 -8.19 2.31 -5.28
C GLU A 177 -7.19 3.15 -6.06
N ILE A 178 -7.59 4.36 -6.45
CA ILE A 178 -6.68 5.37 -6.98
C ILE A 178 -6.54 6.48 -5.95
N LYS A 179 -5.31 6.76 -5.54
CA LYS A 179 -4.98 7.81 -4.58
C LYS A 179 -4.33 8.99 -5.30
N PHE A 180 -4.75 10.20 -4.93
CA PHE A 180 -4.14 11.46 -5.30
C PHE A 180 -3.72 12.17 -4.01
N VAL A 181 -2.43 12.48 -3.89
CA VAL A 181 -1.90 13.25 -2.76
C VAL A 181 -1.90 14.72 -3.15
N ILE A 182 -2.76 15.50 -2.49
CA ILE A 182 -3.09 16.88 -2.85
C ILE A 182 -2.45 17.84 -1.85
N GLY A 183 -1.51 18.65 -2.30
CA GLY A 183 -0.85 19.70 -1.52
C GLY A 183 -1.13 21.11 -2.03
N THR A 184 -1.55 21.26 -3.30
CA THR A 184 -1.71 22.53 -3.96
C THR A 184 -3.01 22.62 -4.76
N ALA A 185 -3.40 23.83 -5.14
CA ALA A 185 -4.56 24.06 -6.01
C ALA A 185 -4.36 23.45 -7.40
N GLU A 186 -3.12 23.42 -7.85
CA GLU A 186 -2.70 22.82 -9.14
C GLU A 186 -2.83 21.30 -9.10
N ASP A 187 -2.51 20.65 -7.98
CA ASP A 187 -2.77 19.21 -7.78
C ASP A 187 -4.25 18.90 -7.88
N TYR A 188 -5.07 19.71 -7.20
CA TYR A 188 -6.52 19.54 -7.22
C TYR A 188 -7.08 19.67 -8.63
N ALA A 189 -6.68 20.70 -9.37
CA ALA A 189 -7.13 20.92 -10.75
C ALA A 189 -6.68 19.78 -11.67
N TRP A 190 -5.42 19.37 -11.56
CA TRP A 190 -4.88 18.26 -12.33
C TRP A 190 -5.60 16.94 -12.03
N ALA A 191 -5.82 16.61 -10.76
CA ALA A 191 -6.51 15.39 -10.37
C ALA A 191 -7.94 15.35 -10.96
N LYS A 192 -8.69 16.46 -10.90
CA LYS A 192 -10.03 16.57 -11.54
C LYS A 192 -9.95 16.29 -13.03
N GLU A 193 -8.97 16.85 -13.72
CA GLU A 193 -8.75 16.62 -15.15
C GLU A 193 -8.53 15.12 -15.43
N GLN A 194 -7.63 14.46 -14.66
CA GLN A 194 -7.37 13.03 -14.86
C GLN A 194 -8.59 12.16 -14.56
N ILE A 195 -9.35 12.47 -13.51
CA ILE A 195 -10.61 11.76 -13.18
C ILE A 195 -11.57 11.81 -14.36
N SER A 196 -11.77 12.98 -14.94
CA SER A 196 -12.66 13.17 -16.09
C SER A 196 -12.11 12.48 -17.35
N LYS A 197 -10.84 12.73 -17.68
CA LYS A 197 -10.19 12.23 -18.90
C LYS A 197 -10.20 10.71 -19.01
N TYR A 198 -9.95 10.02 -17.91
CA TYR A 198 -9.87 8.56 -17.85
C TYR A 198 -11.11 7.91 -17.24
N GLN A 199 -12.16 8.68 -16.91
CA GLN A 199 -13.39 8.20 -16.27
C GLN A 199 -13.13 7.34 -15.02
N LEU A 200 -12.15 7.75 -14.21
CA LEU A 200 -11.60 6.93 -13.10
C LEU A 200 -12.65 6.56 -12.07
N ALA A 201 -13.65 7.41 -11.82
CA ALA A 201 -14.72 7.15 -10.86
C ALA A 201 -15.63 5.97 -11.24
N ALA A 202 -15.63 5.56 -12.52
CA ALA A 202 -16.36 4.38 -12.98
C ALA A 202 -15.57 3.06 -12.78
N ILE A 203 -14.29 3.15 -12.39
CA ILE A 203 -13.40 1.99 -12.27
C ILE A 203 -13.35 1.50 -10.82
N CYS A 204 -12.99 2.39 -9.89
CA CYS A 204 -12.76 2.06 -8.49
C CYS A 204 -12.88 3.30 -7.59
N PRO A 205 -12.91 3.15 -6.24
CA PRO A 205 -12.86 4.27 -5.31
C PRO A 205 -11.68 5.21 -5.56
N LEU A 206 -11.94 6.52 -5.48
CA LEU A 206 -10.95 7.57 -5.62
C LEU A 206 -10.69 8.23 -4.26
N LEU A 207 -9.42 8.44 -3.93
CA LEU A 207 -8.97 8.98 -2.67
C LEU A 207 -8.24 10.30 -2.88
N PHE A 208 -8.67 11.36 -2.21
CA PHE A 208 -7.96 12.63 -2.11
C PHE A 208 -7.33 12.74 -0.73
N SER A 209 -6.02 12.45 -0.66
CA SER A 209 -5.24 12.51 0.58
C SER A 209 -4.56 13.86 0.68
N TRP A 210 -4.85 14.63 1.74
CA TRP A 210 -4.20 15.91 1.93
C TRP A 210 -2.74 15.71 2.38
N VAL A 211 -1.81 16.44 1.72
CA VAL A 211 -0.38 16.42 2.08
C VAL A 211 -0.21 16.94 3.51
N HIS A 212 0.24 16.07 4.41
CA HIS A 212 0.68 16.52 5.72
C HIS A 212 2.07 17.15 5.61
N PRO A 213 2.30 18.37 6.14
CA PRO A 213 3.62 18.97 6.12
C PRO A 213 4.66 18.08 6.79
N LEU A 214 5.84 17.97 6.18
CA LEU A 214 6.95 17.21 6.74
C LEU A 214 7.48 17.88 8.01
N ALA A 215 7.68 17.10 9.06
CA ALA A 215 8.46 17.51 10.21
C ALA A 215 9.93 17.77 9.82
N ALA A 216 10.66 18.51 10.63
CA ALA A 216 12.06 18.85 10.34
C ALA A 216 12.92 17.59 10.13
N GLU A 217 12.67 16.55 10.91
CA GLU A 217 13.37 15.26 10.89
C GLU A 217 13.06 14.43 9.63
N GLN A 218 11.95 14.71 8.98
CA GLN A 218 11.53 14.03 7.74
C GLN A 218 12.05 14.74 6.48
N GLN A 219 12.51 15.97 6.61
CA GLN A 219 13.05 16.72 5.49
C GLN A 219 14.36 16.10 5.03
N SER A 220 14.46 15.84 3.74
CA SER A 220 15.66 15.26 3.14
C SER A 220 16.08 16.05 1.90
N PRO A 221 17.36 16.37 1.75
CA PRO A 221 17.86 17.13 0.59
C PRO A 221 17.76 16.37 -0.74
N VAL A 222 17.49 15.05 -0.69
CA VAL A 222 17.31 14.24 -1.90
C VAL A 222 15.91 14.33 -2.47
N LEU A 223 14.93 14.90 -1.73
CA LEU A 223 13.57 15.07 -2.21
C LEU A 223 13.46 16.22 -3.22
N ASN A 224 12.56 16.09 -4.17
CA ASN A 224 12.21 17.17 -5.06
C ASN A 224 11.65 18.36 -4.26
N LYS A 225 11.75 19.53 -4.82
CA LYS A 225 11.02 20.70 -4.32
C LYS A 225 9.68 20.78 -5.01
N VAL A 226 8.68 21.31 -4.32
CA VAL A 226 7.42 21.68 -4.96
C VAL A 226 7.75 22.66 -6.10
N PRO A 227 7.27 22.42 -7.33
CA PRO A 227 7.52 23.32 -8.46
C PRO A 227 7.08 24.76 -8.16
N ALA A 228 7.84 25.72 -8.67
CA ALA A 228 7.54 27.14 -8.46
C ALA A 228 6.17 27.54 -9.03
N GLY A 229 5.49 28.49 -8.40
CA GLY A 229 4.20 29.01 -8.84
C GLY A 229 3.00 28.19 -8.40
N GLN A 230 3.17 27.10 -7.64
CA GLN A 230 2.07 26.35 -7.07
C GLN A 230 1.55 26.98 -5.77
N THR A 231 0.23 26.89 -5.56
CA THR A 231 -0.49 27.51 -4.46
C THR A 231 -0.88 26.45 -3.42
N PRO A 232 -0.23 26.42 -2.23
CA PRO A 232 -0.59 25.47 -1.18
C PRO A 232 -2.05 25.61 -0.76
N ILE A 233 -2.71 24.47 -0.44
CA ILE A 233 -4.08 24.46 0.10
C ILE A 233 -4.12 23.76 1.46
N THR A 234 -5.02 24.22 2.30
CA THR A 234 -5.25 23.61 3.60
C THR A 234 -6.16 22.39 3.51
N ARG A 235 -6.19 21.59 4.58
CA ARG A 235 -7.15 20.48 4.71
C ARG A 235 -8.59 20.94 4.52
N ARG A 236 -8.92 22.11 5.08
CA ARG A 236 -10.23 22.70 4.98
C ARG A 236 -10.57 23.10 3.55
N ASP A 237 -9.63 23.78 2.86
CA ASP A 237 -9.84 24.21 1.48
C ASP A 237 -10.07 22.98 0.57
N LEU A 238 -9.32 21.89 0.77
CA LEU A 238 -9.50 20.66 0.01
C LEU A 238 -10.90 20.07 0.24
N ALA A 239 -11.34 19.97 1.49
CA ALA A 239 -12.66 19.44 1.84
C ALA A 239 -13.80 20.30 1.26
N GLU A 240 -13.70 21.62 1.40
CA GLU A 240 -14.70 22.57 0.87
C GLU A 240 -14.78 22.52 -0.67
N ARG A 241 -13.63 22.38 -1.36
CA ARG A 241 -13.59 22.23 -2.83
C ARG A 241 -14.21 20.93 -3.30
N ILE A 242 -13.95 19.80 -2.62
CA ILE A 242 -14.57 18.50 -2.93
C ILE A 242 -16.10 18.60 -2.86
N ILE A 243 -16.62 19.26 -1.80
CA ILE A 243 -18.06 19.44 -1.61
C ILE A 243 -18.65 20.39 -2.67
N ALA A 244 -18.01 21.53 -2.90
CA ALA A 244 -18.48 22.53 -3.86
C ALA A 244 -18.52 22.00 -5.30
N ASP A 245 -17.55 21.18 -5.68
CA ASP A 245 -17.46 20.58 -7.00
C ASP A 245 -18.21 19.24 -7.13
N ALA A 246 -18.86 18.77 -6.05
CA ALA A 246 -19.57 17.50 -5.97
C ALA A 246 -18.72 16.32 -6.52
N LEU A 247 -17.43 16.28 -6.18
CA LEU A 247 -16.54 15.25 -6.71
C LEU A 247 -16.81 13.88 -6.09
N PRO A 248 -16.84 12.81 -6.89
CA PRO A 248 -17.04 11.44 -6.43
C PRO A 248 -15.75 10.85 -5.82
N VAL A 249 -15.17 11.55 -4.86
CA VAL A 249 -13.92 11.17 -4.19
C VAL A 249 -14.10 11.08 -2.67
N ARG A 250 -13.27 10.29 -2.02
CA ARG A 250 -13.19 10.21 -0.56
C ARG A 250 -12.06 11.12 -0.09
N PHE A 251 -12.38 12.11 0.73
CA PHE A 251 -11.37 12.89 1.43
C PHE A 251 -10.68 12.02 2.48
N GLN A 252 -9.36 12.08 2.53
CA GLN A 252 -8.56 11.35 3.52
C GLN A 252 -7.55 12.25 4.21
N ILE A 253 -7.32 11.92 5.47
CA ILE A 253 -6.20 12.37 6.28
C ILE A 253 -5.42 11.13 6.69
N GLN A 254 -4.11 11.28 6.90
CA GLN A 254 -3.27 10.21 7.40
C GLN A 254 -3.54 10.03 8.89
N GLN A 255 -4.40 9.07 9.27
CA GLN A 255 -4.87 8.89 10.65
C GLN A 255 -3.72 8.63 11.63
N HIS A 256 -2.69 7.89 11.20
CA HIS A 256 -1.52 7.62 12.02
C HIS A 256 -0.81 8.90 12.46
N LYS A 257 -0.77 9.96 11.65
CA LYS A 257 -0.19 11.27 11.99
C LYS A 257 -1.05 12.12 12.94
N ILE A 258 -2.26 11.66 13.27
CA ILE A 258 -3.14 12.29 14.27
C ILE A 258 -3.06 11.52 15.58
N ILE A 259 -2.90 10.20 15.51
CA ILE A 259 -2.88 9.30 16.67
C ILE A 259 -1.50 9.30 17.34
N TRP A 260 -0.44 9.29 16.53
CA TRP A 260 0.95 9.25 16.99
C TRP A 260 1.74 10.47 16.53
N PRO A 261 2.90 10.77 17.15
CA PRO A 261 3.81 11.80 16.65
C PRO A 261 4.17 11.54 15.19
N VAL A 262 4.21 12.61 14.38
CA VAL A 262 4.36 12.51 12.91
C VAL A 262 5.69 11.91 12.47
N GLU A 263 6.72 11.96 13.32
CA GLU A 263 8.04 11.38 13.10
C GLU A 263 8.17 9.93 13.59
N GLN A 264 7.15 9.40 14.28
CA GLN A 264 7.23 8.05 14.87
C GLN A 264 7.17 6.99 13.76
N ARG A 265 8.15 6.08 13.79
CA ARG A 265 8.21 4.91 12.89
C ARG A 265 7.52 3.70 13.51
N GLY A 266 7.05 2.78 12.68
CA GLY A 266 6.45 1.53 13.14
C GLY A 266 5.03 1.67 13.71
N VAL A 267 4.30 2.70 13.31
CA VAL A 267 2.93 3.01 13.75
C VAL A 267 1.99 3.29 12.60
#